data_0499258c0a03c3a95300c5cad7d01ee4
#
_entry.id   0499258c0a03c3a95300c5cad7d01ee4
#
_cell.length_a   1.000
_cell.length_b   1.000
_cell.length_c   1.000
_cell.angle_alpha   90.00
_cell.angle_beta   90.00
_cell.angle_gamma   90.00
#
_symmetry.space_group_name_H-M   'P 1'
#
loop_
_entity.id
_entity.type
_entity.pdbx_description
1 polymer ?
#
loop_
_entity_poly.entity_id
_entity_poly.type
_entity_poly.pdbx_seq_one_letter_code
_entity_poly.pdbx_strand_id
1 'polypeptide(L)'
;MKVIRDYLTSQELGYIINSMLEKETALEREIVKVGLVAQLVCEDIGDFEDCNDIYDKVVADSKINFDGIVTNYYIIDALIAQETGVNKILKDFVDDMSEKITKAIENLDLNSAIKELKNVAENHQDVINSVTPNKSTKKG
;
A
#
# COMPACT_ATOMS: atom_id res chain seq x y z
N MET A 1 0.30 -30.13 0.70
CA MET A 1 0.53 -28.91 -0.09
C MET A 1 1.81 -29.04 -0.87
N LYS A 2 1.77 -28.73 -2.14
CA LYS A 2 2.92 -28.89 -3.03
C LYS A 2 3.01 -27.71 -3.99
N VAL A 3 4.18 -27.11 -4.11
CA VAL A 3 4.42 -26.03 -5.05
C VAL A 3 4.51 -26.61 -6.45
N ILE A 4 3.69 -26.12 -7.36
CA ILE A 4 3.62 -26.58 -8.76
C ILE A 4 4.07 -25.54 -9.78
N ARG A 5 4.36 -24.33 -9.32
CA ARG A 5 4.78 -23.23 -10.18
C ARG A 5 5.71 -22.31 -9.41
N ASP A 6 6.73 -21.79 -10.05
CA ASP A 6 7.77 -20.98 -9.38
C ASP A 6 7.78 -19.53 -9.82
N TYR A 7 6.66 -19.04 -10.35
CA TYR A 7 6.53 -17.63 -10.76
C TYR A 7 5.07 -17.16 -10.62
N LEU A 8 4.88 -15.84 -10.64
CA LEU A 8 3.57 -15.20 -10.67
C LEU A 8 3.46 -14.37 -11.96
N THR A 9 2.29 -14.40 -12.59
CA THR A 9 2.03 -13.56 -13.76
C THR A 9 1.82 -12.12 -13.34
N SER A 10 1.90 -11.19 -14.30
CA SER A 10 1.66 -9.77 -14.00
C SER A 10 0.26 -9.50 -13.48
N GLN A 11 -0.75 -10.20 -14.00
CA GLN A 11 -2.12 -10.07 -13.53
C GLN A 11 -2.26 -10.57 -12.08
N GLU A 12 -1.60 -11.68 -11.77
CA GLU A 12 -1.61 -12.24 -10.42
C GLU A 12 -0.91 -11.31 -9.43
N LEU A 13 0.22 -10.73 -9.82
CA LEU A 13 0.90 -9.75 -8.99
C LEU A 13 0.00 -8.55 -8.70
N GLY A 14 -0.67 -8.03 -9.72
CA GLY A 14 -1.60 -6.93 -9.57
C GLY A 14 -2.74 -7.27 -8.62
N TYR A 15 -3.31 -8.45 -8.75
CA TYR A 15 -4.38 -8.91 -7.88
C TYR A 15 -3.93 -9.02 -6.41
N ILE A 16 -2.76 -9.61 -6.19
CA ILE A 16 -2.20 -9.75 -4.83
C ILE A 16 -1.96 -8.38 -4.21
N ILE A 17 -1.30 -7.48 -4.94
CA ILE A 17 -0.97 -6.14 -4.45
C ILE A 17 -2.24 -5.35 -4.12
N ASN A 18 -3.23 -5.36 -5.00
CA ASN A 18 -4.49 -4.67 -4.74
C ASN A 18 -5.21 -5.23 -3.51
N SER A 19 -5.20 -6.55 -3.35
CA SER A 19 -5.80 -7.20 -2.18
C SER A 19 -5.08 -6.83 -0.89
N MET A 20 -3.74 -6.72 -0.93
CA MET A 20 -2.94 -6.30 0.23
C MET A 20 -3.22 -4.85 0.59
N LEU A 21 -3.34 -3.96 -0.40
CA LEU A 21 -3.59 -2.54 -0.17
C LEU A 21 -4.96 -2.26 0.47
N GLU A 22 -5.90 -3.19 0.38
CA GLU A 22 -7.18 -3.09 1.06
C GLU A 22 -7.06 -3.32 2.58
N LYS A 23 -5.94 -3.86 3.04
CA LYS A 23 -5.72 -4.17 4.45
C LYS A 23 -4.99 -3.03 5.16
N GLU A 24 -5.32 -2.83 6.43
CA GLU A 24 -4.82 -1.70 7.19
C GLU A 24 -3.50 -1.99 7.91
N THR A 25 -3.26 -3.24 8.29
CA THR A 25 -2.07 -3.59 9.07
C THR A 25 -1.07 -4.40 8.25
N ALA A 26 0.20 -4.34 8.65
CA ALA A 26 1.26 -5.12 8.01
C ALA A 26 1.01 -6.62 8.14
N LEU A 27 0.50 -7.06 9.29
CA LEU A 27 0.20 -8.48 9.51
C LEU A 27 -0.90 -8.97 8.57
N GLU A 28 -1.97 -8.21 8.43
CA GLU A 28 -3.06 -8.57 7.51
C GLU A 28 -2.57 -8.65 6.07
N ARG A 29 -1.69 -7.72 5.66
CA ARG A 29 -1.08 -7.74 4.33
C ARG A 29 -0.24 -8.99 4.13
N GLU A 30 0.54 -9.37 5.13
CA GLU A 30 1.38 -10.57 5.05
C GLU A 30 0.53 -11.83 4.92
N ILE A 31 -0.54 -11.94 5.69
CA ILE A 31 -1.47 -13.07 5.64
C ILE A 31 -2.11 -13.17 4.24
N VAL A 32 -2.58 -12.07 3.70
CA VAL A 32 -3.18 -12.03 2.36
C VAL A 32 -2.16 -12.42 1.29
N LYS A 33 -0.94 -11.87 1.37
CA LYS A 33 0.12 -12.19 0.42
C LYS A 33 0.41 -13.69 0.38
N VAL A 34 0.70 -14.27 1.53
CA VAL A 34 1.04 -15.70 1.62
C VAL A 34 -0.14 -16.56 1.18
N GLY A 35 -1.36 -16.23 1.64
CA GLY A 35 -2.55 -16.99 1.30
C GLY A 35 -2.84 -17.00 -0.19
N LEU A 36 -2.76 -15.85 -0.83
CA LEU A 36 -3.04 -15.75 -2.27
C LEU A 36 -1.94 -16.39 -3.11
N VAL A 37 -0.68 -16.21 -2.74
CA VAL A 37 0.43 -16.87 -3.45
C VAL A 37 0.28 -18.38 -3.35
N ALA A 38 -0.04 -18.91 -2.19
CA ALA A 38 -0.26 -20.35 -2.01
C ALA A 38 -1.37 -20.87 -2.91
N GLN A 39 -2.49 -20.15 -3.01
CA GLN A 39 -3.59 -20.55 -3.88
C GLN A 39 -3.20 -20.59 -5.36
N LEU A 40 -2.28 -19.72 -5.77
CA LEU A 40 -1.88 -19.59 -7.16
C LEU A 40 -0.76 -20.56 -7.56
N VAL A 41 0.17 -20.86 -6.66
CA VAL A 41 1.37 -21.64 -7.01
C VAL A 41 1.41 -23.02 -6.40
N CYS A 42 0.47 -23.36 -5.52
CA CYS A 42 0.43 -24.67 -4.86
C CYS A 42 -0.81 -25.47 -5.26
N GLU A 43 -0.69 -26.80 -5.22
CA GLU A 43 -1.84 -27.71 -5.31
C GLU A 43 -2.03 -28.40 -3.95
N ASP A 44 -3.15 -29.09 -3.78
CA ASP A 44 -3.48 -29.85 -2.58
C ASP A 44 -3.46 -28.99 -1.29
N ILE A 45 -3.92 -27.75 -1.43
CA ILE A 45 -4.02 -26.84 -0.29
C ILE A 45 -5.09 -27.32 0.68
N GLY A 46 -6.12 -27.99 0.16
CA GLY A 46 -7.27 -28.44 0.95
C GLY A 46 -8.39 -27.41 0.90
N ASP A 47 -9.42 -27.68 1.71
CA ASP A 47 -10.57 -26.81 1.80
C ASP A 47 -10.30 -25.76 2.88
N PHE A 48 -9.86 -24.59 2.47
CA PHE A 48 -9.63 -23.45 3.36
C PHE A 48 -10.62 -22.35 3.04
N GLU A 49 -11.20 -21.77 4.08
CA GLU A 49 -12.20 -20.74 3.93
C GLU A 49 -11.58 -19.36 3.73
N ASP A 50 -10.39 -19.12 4.27
CA ASP A 50 -9.76 -17.80 4.19
C ASP A 50 -8.23 -17.89 4.19
N CYS A 51 -7.60 -16.73 3.99
CA CYS A 51 -6.14 -16.62 3.92
C CYS A 51 -5.46 -16.92 5.25
N ASN A 52 -6.14 -16.75 6.39
CA ASN A 52 -5.55 -17.04 7.69
C ASN A 52 -5.21 -18.53 7.83
N ASP A 53 -6.15 -19.39 7.43
CA ASP A 53 -5.95 -20.84 7.49
C ASP A 53 -4.81 -21.28 6.59
N ILE A 54 -4.77 -20.73 5.39
CA ILE A 54 -3.71 -21.04 4.42
C ILE A 54 -2.36 -20.55 4.94
N TYR A 55 -2.32 -19.35 5.48
CA TYR A 55 -1.10 -18.77 6.06
C TYR A 55 -0.53 -19.67 7.16
N ASP A 56 -1.37 -20.08 8.09
CA ASP A 56 -0.95 -20.92 9.20
C ASP A 56 -0.36 -22.25 8.71
N LYS A 57 -0.98 -22.84 7.70
CA LYS A 57 -0.50 -24.08 7.12
C LYS A 57 0.83 -23.93 6.39
N VAL A 58 0.99 -22.84 5.63
CA VAL A 58 2.24 -22.55 4.92
C VAL A 58 3.38 -22.34 5.90
N VAL A 59 3.15 -21.54 6.93
CA VAL A 59 4.16 -21.26 7.95
C VAL A 59 4.58 -22.51 8.71
N ALA A 60 3.63 -23.41 8.96
CA ALA A 60 3.90 -24.67 9.66
C ALA A 60 4.68 -25.67 8.80
N ASP A 61 4.68 -25.51 7.47
CA ASP A 61 5.36 -26.43 6.56
C ASP A 61 6.77 -25.91 6.25
N SER A 62 7.77 -26.50 6.89
CA SER A 62 9.17 -26.09 6.74
C SER A 62 9.72 -26.28 5.32
N LYS A 63 9.01 -27.00 4.45
CA LYS A 63 9.44 -27.23 3.07
C LYS A 63 8.99 -26.13 2.13
N ILE A 64 8.08 -25.27 2.56
CA ILE A 64 7.55 -24.20 1.72
C ILE A 64 8.21 -22.89 2.10
N ASN A 65 8.93 -22.31 1.14
CA ASN A 65 9.58 -21.03 1.27
C ASN A 65 9.41 -20.29 -0.05
N PHE A 66 8.35 -19.49 -0.14
CA PHE A 66 8.04 -18.77 -1.37
C PHE A 66 9.16 -17.79 -1.78
N ASP A 67 9.83 -17.19 -0.82
CA ASP A 67 10.92 -16.28 -1.11
C ASP A 67 12.08 -16.97 -1.84
N GLY A 68 12.31 -18.24 -1.54
CA GLY A 68 13.35 -19.03 -2.22
C GLY A 68 12.85 -19.79 -3.44
N ILE A 69 11.55 -20.02 -3.56
CA ILE A 69 10.98 -20.86 -4.60
C ILE A 69 10.39 -20.04 -5.76
N VAL A 70 9.61 -19.00 -5.45
CA VAL A 70 8.94 -18.18 -6.45
C VAL A 70 9.86 -17.03 -6.86
N THR A 71 10.23 -17.04 -8.15
CA THR A 71 11.31 -16.16 -8.65
C THR A 71 11.01 -14.67 -8.54
N ASN A 72 9.74 -14.28 -8.65
CA ASN A 72 9.36 -12.87 -8.56
C ASN A 72 8.55 -12.53 -7.30
N TYR A 73 8.68 -13.35 -6.26
CA TYR A 73 7.98 -13.11 -5.01
C TYR A 73 8.41 -11.81 -4.33
N TYR A 74 9.69 -11.47 -4.41
CA TYR A 74 10.25 -10.27 -3.79
C TYR A 74 9.63 -8.97 -4.32
N ILE A 75 9.10 -8.99 -5.54
CA ILE A 75 8.50 -7.80 -6.17
C ILE A 75 7.27 -7.32 -5.39
N ILE A 76 6.54 -8.25 -4.76
CA ILE A 76 5.32 -7.92 -4.02
C ILE A 76 5.64 -6.89 -2.92
N ASP A 77 6.59 -7.18 -2.06
CA ASP A 77 6.95 -6.28 -0.96
C ASP A 77 7.52 -4.96 -1.45
N ALA A 78 8.31 -4.99 -2.53
CA ALA A 78 8.87 -3.78 -3.12
C ALA A 78 7.78 -2.84 -3.63
N LEU A 79 6.78 -3.38 -4.32
CA LEU A 79 5.67 -2.59 -4.84
C LEU A 79 4.74 -2.09 -3.74
N ILE A 80 4.50 -2.90 -2.72
CA ILE A 80 3.70 -2.48 -1.56
C ILE A 80 4.41 -1.34 -0.81
N ALA A 81 5.71 -1.42 -0.63
CA ALA A 81 6.47 -0.36 0.03
C ALA A 81 6.38 0.95 -0.75
N GLN A 82 6.43 0.89 -2.06
CA GLN A 82 6.31 2.05 -2.92
C GLN A 82 4.92 2.69 -2.80
N GLU A 83 3.86 1.89 -2.88
CA GLU A 83 2.49 2.37 -2.79
C GLU A 83 2.15 2.94 -1.42
N THR A 84 2.53 2.26 -0.35
CA THR A 84 2.26 2.73 1.01
C THR A 84 3.09 3.95 1.36
N GLY A 85 4.28 4.08 0.78
CA GLY A 85 5.11 5.28 0.95
C GLY A 85 4.43 6.52 0.37
N VAL A 86 3.87 6.42 -0.83
CA VAL A 86 3.12 7.52 -1.45
C VAL A 86 1.90 7.87 -0.62
N ASN A 87 1.14 6.89 -0.18
CA ASN A 87 -0.05 7.12 0.65
C ASN A 87 0.29 7.80 1.97
N LYS A 88 1.40 7.46 2.57
CA LYS A 88 1.87 8.10 3.79
C LYS A 88 2.19 9.58 3.56
N ILE A 89 2.88 9.89 2.47
CA ILE A 89 3.22 11.28 2.13
C ILE A 89 1.95 12.11 1.95
N LEU A 90 0.94 11.55 1.26
CA LEU A 90 -0.34 12.23 1.07
C LEU A 90 -1.06 12.48 2.40
N LYS A 91 -1.05 11.49 3.28
CA LYS A 91 -1.67 11.63 4.59
C LYS A 91 -0.99 12.72 5.42
N ASP A 92 0.35 12.73 5.43
CA ASP A 92 1.12 13.74 6.16
C ASP A 92 0.83 15.13 5.63
N PHE A 93 0.68 15.28 4.31
CA PHE A 93 0.29 16.55 3.70
C PHE A 93 -1.08 17.04 4.19
N VAL A 94 -2.08 16.16 4.18
CA VAL A 94 -3.44 16.50 4.60
C VAL A 94 -3.46 16.87 6.08
N ASP A 95 -2.78 16.11 6.93
CA ASP A 95 -2.71 16.36 8.37
C ASP A 95 -2.05 17.71 8.66
N ASP A 96 -0.95 18.02 7.98
CA ASP A 96 -0.24 19.30 8.14
C ASP A 96 -1.14 20.48 7.74
N MET A 97 -1.81 20.37 6.61
CA MET A 97 -2.73 21.40 6.14
C MET A 97 -3.88 21.63 7.12
N SER A 98 -4.48 20.57 7.62
CA SER A 98 -5.60 20.63 8.58
C SER A 98 -5.18 21.30 9.89
N GLU A 99 -4.00 20.98 10.38
CA GLU A 99 -3.48 21.58 11.60
C GLU A 99 -3.29 23.09 11.45
N LYS A 100 -2.71 23.51 10.34
CA LYS A 100 -2.45 24.94 10.09
C LYS A 100 -3.75 25.73 9.93
N ILE A 101 -4.74 25.18 9.25
CA ILE A 101 -6.05 25.80 9.11
C ILE A 101 -6.72 25.95 10.48
N THR A 102 -6.68 24.92 11.29
CA THR A 102 -7.27 24.93 12.63
C THR A 102 -6.63 26.02 13.51
N LYS A 103 -5.31 26.13 13.50
CA LYS A 103 -4.60 27.16 14.26
C LYS A 103 -4.98 28.57 13.80
N ALA A 104 -5.06 28.79 12.51
CA ALA A 104 -5.43 30.09 11.95
C ALA A 104 -6.85 30.48 12.34
N ILE A 105 -7.79 29.53 12.34
CA ILE A 105 -9.18 29.76 12.75
C ILE A 105 -9.25 30.08 14.25
N GLU A 106 -8.52 29.36 15.07
CA GLU A 106 -8.49 29.59 16.52
C GLU A 106 -8.01 31.00 16.87
N ASN A 107 -7.09 31.51 16.08
CA ASN A 107 -6.57 32.87 16.28
C ASN A 107 -7.48 33.95 15.68
N LEU A 108 -8.54 33.57 14.97
CA LEU A 108 -9.50 34.49 14.33
C LEU A 108 -8.81 35.52 13.41
N ASP A 109 -7.73 35.12 12.76
CA ASP A 109 -6.97 35.97 11.89
C ASP A 109 -6.97 35.42 10.46
N LEU A 110 -7.79 36.04 9.62
CA LEU A 110 -7.98 35.61 8.24
C LEU A 110 -6.72 35.74 7.41
N ASN A 111 -5.91 36.77 7.65
CA ASN A 111 -4.67 36.95 6.94
C ASN A 111 -3.66 35.85 7.26
N SER A 112 -3.58 35.49 8.54
CA SER A 112 -2.74 34.37 8.96
C SER A 112 -3.21 33.07 8.36
N ALA A 113 -4.51 32.85 8.26
CA ALA A 113 -5.08 31.65 7.62
C ALA A 113 -4.64 31.54 6.17
N ILE A 114 -4.75 32.61 5.41
CA ILE A 114 -4.35 32.63 4.00
C ILE A 114 -2.85 32.39 3.88
N LYS A 115 -2.04 33.02 4.71
CA LYS A 115 -0.59 32.84 4.71
C LYS A 115 -0.19 31.41 5.01
N GLU A 116 -0.81 30.77 5.99
CA GLU A 116 -0.52 29.39 6.35
C GLU A 116 -0.89 28.43 5.23
N LEU A 117 -2.01 28.67 4.55
CA LEU A 117 -2.39 27.85 3.40
C LEU A 117 -1.37 27.93 2.27
N LYS A 118 -0.85 29.13 2.02
CA LYS A 118 0.21 29.32 1.03
C LYS A 118 1.48 28.57 1.40
N ASN A 119 1.89 28.65 2.67
CA ASN A 119 3.09 27.97 3.14
C ASN A 119 2.97 26.46 3.02
N VAL A 120 1.81 25.90 3.37
CA VAL A 120 1.58 24.45 3.26
C VAL A 120 1.65 24.02 1.79
N ALA A 121 1.01 24.77 0.90
CA ALA A 121 1.03 24.46 -0.53
C ALA A 121 2.47 24.48 -1.09
N GLU A 122 3.27 25.48 -0.72
CA GLU A 122 4.66 25.56 -1.16
C GLU A 122 5.50 24.41 -0.64
N ASN A 123 5.33 24.04 0.63
CA ASN A 123 6.10 22.96 1.26
C ASN A 123 5.79 21.58 0.66
N HIS A 124 4.60 21.41 0.11
CA HIS A 124 4.16 20.13 -0.44
C HIS A 124 3.98 20.14 -1.94
N GLN A 125 4.58 21.11 -2.62
CA GLN A 125 4.42 21.29 -4.07
C GLN A 125 4.80 20.04 -4.86
N ASP A 126 5.91 19.38 -4.50
CA ASP A 126 6.37 18.18 -5.18
C ASP A 126 5.36 17.03 -5.05
N VAL A 127 4.74 16.90 -3.88
CA VAL A 127 3.71 15.88 -3.64
C VAL A 127 2.49 16.17 -4.51
N ILE A 128 2.04 17.42 -4.55
CA ILE A 128 0.90 17.82 -5.36
C ILE A 128 1.17 17.52 -6.84
N ASN A 129 2.33 17.90 -7.35
CA ASN A 129 2.69 17.64 -8.74
C ASN A 129 2.80 16.16 -9.06
N SER A 130 3.25 15.38 -8.10
CA SER A 130 3.40 13.93 -8.25
C SER A 130 2.05 13.20 -8.38
N VAL A 131 1.03 13.63 -7.63
CA VAL A 131 -0.26 12.93 -7.59
C VAL A 131 -1.34 13.55 -8.47
N THR A 132 -1.17 14.82 -8.86
CA THR A 132 -2.12 15.52 -9.73
C THR A 132 -1.38 16.21 -10.86
N PRO A 133 -0.75 15.45 -11.75
CA PRO A 133 0.10 16.05 -12.79
C PRO A 133 -0.64 16.94 -13.77
N ASN A 134 -1.92 16.81 -13.86
CA ASN A 134 -2.70 17.58 -14.80
C ASN A 134 -3.19 18.88 -14.31
N LYS A 135 -2.83 19.33 -13.29
CA LYS A 135 -3.44 20.40 -12.77
C LYS A 135 -3.39 21.58 -13.44
N SER A 136 -2.83 21.70 -14.11
CA SER A 136 -2.81 22.73 -14.78
C SER A 136 -3.58 23.83 -14.83
N THR A 137 -3.99 23.99 -14.78
CA THR A 137 -4.57 24.67 -14.97
C THR A 137 -4.91 25.59 -14.69
N LYS A 138 -5.02 25.96 -14.81
CA LYS A 138 -5.50 26.75 -14.75
C LYS A 138 -5.58 27.64 -14.59
N LYS A 139 -5.83 28.08 -14.70
CA LYS A 139 -6.11 28.87 -14.64
C LYS A 139 -6.16 29.66 -14.62
N GLY A 140 -6.11 29.36 -14.54
CA GLY A 140 -6.30 30.46 -14.94
C GLY A 140 -6.49 31.46 -14.91
#